data_fe37a417b79a1e3f9b57911c38a3baf0
#
_entry.id   fe37a417b79a1e3f9b57911c38a3baf0
#
_cell.length_a   1.000
_cell.length_b   1.000
_cell.length_c   1.000
_cell.angle_alpha   90.00
_cell.angle_beta   90.00
_cell.angle_gamma   90.00
#
_symmetry.space_group_name_H-M   'P 1'
#
loop_
_entity.id
_entity.type
_entity.pdbx_description
1 polymer ?
#
loop_
_entity_poly.entity_id
_entity_poly.type
_entity_poly.pdbx_seq_one_letter_code
_entity_poly.pdbx_strand_id
1 'polypeptide(L)'
;MKLRLFYLPLLMLSVILVSCGIGKDENDVPDGGFNLFTVEQDKQLGLQVAQEIESKPSEYPILDSASNVKAYKYIYDIRNKILATGKVKHKNDFVWRIRIVKDDETLNAFCTPGGYIYVYTGIIKYLDNEAELAGVMGHEMGHADLRHSTRQMTKIYGIQILVNAALGDSSAIGQITTSLIGLKFSREHETEADRKSVDYLCGTDYPADGAAGFFEKIEASGGAGVPEFLSTHPSPNNRIQNYHTWATEAGCLGREKYQQRYDDFKRLF
;
A
#
# COMPACT_ATOMS: atom_id res chain seq x y z
N MET A 1 -62.87 22.52 47.19
CA MET A 1 -62.43 22.03 45.88
C MET A 1 -60.89 22.01 45.91
N LYS A 2 -60.26 20.86 46.20
CA LYS A 2 -58.78 20.72 46.40
C LYS A 2 -58.18 20.23 45.14
N LEU A 3 -57.37 21.08 44.50
CA LEU A 3 -56.59 20.76 43.28
C LEU A 3 -55.40 19.86 43.64
N ARG A 4 -55.39 18.62 43.16
CA ARG A 4 -54.25 17.69 43.35
C ARG A 4 -53.27 17.92 42.16
N LEU A 5 -52.09 18.43 42.49
CA LEU A 5 -50.97 18.55 41.55
C LEU A 5 -50.33 17.17 41.39
N PHE A 6 -50.42 16.58 40.19
CA PHE A 6 -49.69 15.38 39.83
C PHE A 6 -48.24 15.76 39.45
N TYR A 7 -47.31 15.35 40.29
CA TYR A 7 -45.88 15.36 39.95
C TYR A 7 -45.57 14.18 39.03
N LEU A 8 -45.22 14.47 37.77
CA LEU A 8 -44.67 13.49 36.83
C LEU A 8 -43.17 13.40 37.09
N PRO A 9 -42.57 12.24 37.39
CA PRO A 9 -41.14 12.14 37.57
C PRO A 9 -40.50 12.23 36.17
N LEU A 10 -39.65 13.22 36.00
CA LEU A 10 -38.77 13.38 34.82
C LEU A 10 -37.71 12.28 34.87
N LEU A 11 -37.89 11.22 34.05
CA LEU A 11 -36.91 10.17 33.86
C LEU A 11 -35.72 10.78 33.12
N MET A 12 -34.66 11.11 33.85
CA MET A 12 -33.35 11.45 33.22
C MET A 12 -32.81 10.17 32.60
N LEU A 13 -32.91 10.10 31.27
CA LEU A 13 -32.24 9.10 30.44
C LEU A 13 -30.76 9.47 30.44
N SER A 14 -29.97 8.87 31.33
CA SER A 14 -28.51 8.96 31.27
C SER A 14 -28.00 8.18 30.04
N VAL A 15 -27.70 8.91 28.97
CA VAL A 15 -26.96 8.37 27.86
C VAL A 15 -25.54 8.06 28.35
N ILE A 16 -25.29 6.79 28.66
CA ILE A 16 -23.94 6.28 28.88
C ILE A 16 -23.26 6.31 27.49
N LEU A 17 -22.50 7.36 27.24
CA LEU A 17 -21.50 7.35 26.16
C LEU A 17 -20.48 6.29 26.57
N VAL A 18 -20.66 5.07 26.03
CA VAL A 18 -19.57 4.10 25.97
C VAL A 18 -18.54 4.70 25.07
N SER A 19 -17.58 5.40 25.65
CA SER A 19 -16.33 5.73 25.00
C SER A 19 -15.63 4.40 24.72
N CYS A 20 -15.89 3.82 23.54
CA CYS A 20 -14.94 2.86 22.96
C CYS A 20 -13.61 3.59 22.91
N GLY A 21 -12.70 3.20 23.79
CA GLY A 21 -11.34 3.69 23.78
C GLY A 21 -10.76 3.40 22.39
N ILE A 22 -10.75 4.42 21.54
CA ILE A 22 -9.88 4.46 20.35
C ILE A 22 -8.49 4.53 20.99
N GLY A 23 -7.81 3.37 21.05
CA GLY A 23 -6.43 3.31 21.50
C GLY A 23 -5.62 4.24 20.58
N LYS A 24 -5.24 5.39 21.12
CA LYS A 24 -4.17 6.18 20.52
C LYS A 24 -2.90 5.39 20.81
N ASP A 25 -2.31 4.78 19.79
CA ASP A 25 -0.93 4.37 19.84
C ASP A 25 -0.10 5.64 20.05
N GLU A 26 0.51 5.80 21.24
CA GLU A 26 1.34 6.96 21.61
C GLU A 26 2.59 7.11 20.71
N ASN A 27 2.83 6.17 19.79
CA ASN A 27 3.90 6.20 18.79
C ASN A 27 3.44 6.62 17.40
N ASP A 28 2.16 6.97 17.21
CA ASP A 28 1.71 7.60 15.98
C ASP A 28 2.27 9.03 15.95
N VAL A 29 3.43 9.20 15.29
CA VAL A 29 3.80 10.50 14.71
C VAL A 29 2.56 10.93 13.92
N PRO A 30 2.07 12.17 14.07
CA PRO A 30 0.90 12.60 13.34
C PRO A 30 1.23 12.67 11.84
N ASP A 31 1.19 11.51 11.19
CA ASP A 31 1.06 11.42 9.75
C ASP A 31 -0.35 11.94 9.45
N GLY A 32 -0.43 13.20 9.30
CA GLY A 32 -1.48 14.15 8.91
C GLY A 32 -2.88 13.72 8.53
N GLY A 33 -3.38 12.53 8.85
CA GLY A 33 -4.70 12.08 8.43
C GLY A 33 -5.45 11.21 9.44
N PHE A 34 -6.71 11.59 9.70
CA PHE A 34 -7.64 10.79 10.48
C PHE A 34 -7.90 9.43 9.78
N ASN A 35 -7.75 8.34 10.52
CA ASN A 35 -8.03 6.98 10.09
C ASN A 35 -9.00 6.32 11.09
N LEU A 36 -10.14 5.83 10.59
CA LEU A 36 -11.13 5.13 11.41
C LEU A 36 -10.72 3.69 11.74
N PHE A 37 -9.76 3.13 11.01
CA PHE A 37 -9.33 1.76 11.18
C PHE A 37 -8.19 1.65 12.19
N THR A 38 -8.23 0.63 13.02
CA THR A 38 -7.09 0.17 13.81
C THR A 38 -6.16 -0.68 12.93
N VAL A 39 -4.93 -0.91 13.38
CA VAL A 39 -3.98 -1.81 12.68
C VAL A 39 -4.56 -3.23 12.52
N GLU A 40 -5.25 -3.73 13.55
CA GLU A 40 -5.88 -5.04 13.50
C GLU A 40 -7.02 -5.10 12.46
N GLN A 41 -7.78 -4.03 12.32
CA GLN A 41 -8.81 -3.92 11.28
C GLN A 41 -8.19 -3.83 9.88
N ASP A 42 -7.04 -3.18 9.70
CA ASP A 42 -6.30 -3.21 8.43
C ASP A 42 -5.89 -4.63 8.04
N LYS A 43 -5.40 -5.42 9.00
CA LYS A 43 -5.01 -6.82 8.78
C LYS A 43 -6.21 -7.67 8.36
N GLN A 44 -7.34 -7.51 9.06
CA GLN A 44 -8.56 -8.25 8.76
C GLN A 44 -9.14 -7.87 7.40
N LEU A 45 -9.27 -6.58 7.12
CA LEU A 45 -9.74 -6.08 5.83
C LEU A 45 -8.82 -6.52 4.70
N GLY A 46 -7.50 -6.39 4.88
CA GLY A 46 -6.52 -6.82 3.90
C GLY A 46 -6.60 -8.31 3.56
N LEU A 47 -6.83 -9.17 4.57
CA LEU A 47 -7.05 -10.59 4.34
C LEU A 47 -8.31 -10.85 3.49
N GLN A 48 -9.43 -10.19 3.81
CA GLN A 48 -10.69 -10.33 3.08
C GLN A 48 -10.56 -9.84 1.63
N VAL A 49 -9.93 -8.67 1.43
CA VAL A 49 -9.66 -8.12 0.09
C VAL A 49 -8.74 -9.03 -0.72
N ALA A 50 -7.69 -9.57 -0.09
CA ALA A 50 -6.79 -10.51 -0.76
C ALA A 50 -7.50 -11.80 -1.17
N GLN A 51 -8.39 -12.34 -0.35
CA GLN A 51 -9.22 -13.50 -0.69
C GLN A 51 -10.17 -13.19 -1.85
N GLU A 52 -10.78 -12.02 -1.86
CA GLU A 52 -11.67 -11.58 -2.95
C GLU A 52 -10.91 -11.45 -4.27
N ILE A 53 -9.72 -10.84 -4.28
CA ILE A 53 -8.86 -10.74 -5.47
C ILE A 53 -8.47 -12.15 -5.96
N GLU A 54 -7.98 -13.00 -5.06
CA GLU A 54 -7.49 -14.35 -5.39
C GLU A 54 -8.62 -15.30 -5.80
N SER A 55 -9.88 -14.97 -5.51
CA SER A 55 -11.05 -15.72 -5.97
C SER A 55 -11.42 -15.45 -7.43
N LYS A 56 -10.79 -14.46 -8.08
CA LYS A 56 -11.10 -14.00 -9.44
C LYS A 56 -9.93 -14.24 -10.42
N PRO A 57 -9.53 -15.48 -10.68
CA PRO A 57 -8.34 -15.79 -11.47
C PRO A 57 -8.41 -15.34 -12.94
N SER A 58 -9.62 -15.10 -13.47
CA SER A 58 -9.80 -14.54 -14.82
C SER A 58 -9.52 -13.03 -14.88
N GLU A 59 -9.68 -12.33 -13.78
CA GLU A 59 -9.43 -10.90 -13.65
C GLU A 59 -8.01 -10.63 -13.14
N TYR A 60 -7.59 -11.46 -12.18
CA TYR A 60 -6.25 -11.41 -11.56
C TYR A 60 -5.56 -12.77 -11.70
N PRO A 61 -4.93 -13.06 -12.84
CA PRO A 61 -4.24 -14.33 -13.07
C PRO A 61 -2.94 -14.41 -12.26
N ILE A 62 -3.06 -14.75 -10.98
CA ILE A 62 -1.93 -14.83 -10.06
C ILE A 62 -1.12 -16.09 -10.35
N LEU A 63 0.19 -15.92 -10.54
CA LEU A 63 1.11 -17.03 -10.68
C LEU A 63 1.12 -17.89 -9.41
N ASP A 64 0.92 -19.19 -9.58
CA ASP A 64 1.04 -20.14 -8.47
C ASP A 64 2.47 -20.17 -7.92
N SER A 65 2.62 -19.93 -6.63
CA SER A 65 3.93 -19.82 -5.99
C SER A 65 4.68 -21.15 -5.92
N ALA A 66 3.96 -22.27 -5.88
CA ALA A 66 4.58 -23.61 -5.84
C ALA A 66 5.19 -23.99 -7.20
N SER A 67 4.58 -23.55 -8.28
CA SER A 67 5.07 -23.76 -9.66
C SER A 67 6.11 -22.70 -10.09
N ASN A 68 6.14 -21.53 -9.45
CA ASN A 68 7.01 -20.40 -9.78
C ASN A 68 7.99 -20.05 -8.65
N VAL A 69 8.57 -21.06 -8.00
CA VAL A 69 9.42 -20.91 -6.81
C VAL A 69 10.55 -19.90 -7.01
N LYS A 70 11.22 -19.92 -8.17
CA LYS A 70 12.35 -19.00 -8.45
C LYS A 70 11.89 -17.55 -8.50
N ALA A 71 10.75 -17.28 -9.14
CA ALA A 71 10.21 -15.93 -9.27
C ALA A 71 9.77 -15.38 -7.88
N TYR A 72 9.07 -16.19 -7.10
CA TYR A 72 8.67 -15.80 -5.76
C TYR A 72 9.85 -15.63 -4.82
N LYS A 73 10.84 -16.54 -4.86
CA LYS A 73 12.05 -16.36 -4.07
C LYS A 73 12.72 -15.03 -4.35
N TYR A 74 12.86 -14.68 -5.64
CA TYR A 74 13.49 -13.44 -6.06
C TYR A 74 12.80 -12.20 -5.49
N ILE A 75 11.49 -12.10 -5.67
CA ILE A 75 10.75 -10.93 -5.20
C ILE A 75 10.67 -10.86 -3.67
N TYR A 76 10.63 -12.01 -3.00
CA TYR A 76 10.71 -12.09 -1.54
C TYR A 76 12.10 -11.74 -1.00
N ASP A 77 13.18 -12.00 -1.73
CA ASP A 77 14.52 -11.58 -1.33
C ASP A 77 14.62 -10.04 -1.31
N ILE A 78 14.04 -9.35 -2.29
CA ILE A 78 13.95 -7.87 -2.30
C ILE A 78 13.16 -7.37 -1.10
N ARG A 79 11.95 -7.89 -0.87
CA ARG A 79 11.13 -7.55 0.31
C ARG A 79 11.92 -7.75 1.61
N ASN A 80 12.59 -8.87 1.75
CA ASN A 80 13.34 -9.21 2.96
C ASN A 80 14.49 -8.23 3.21
N LYS A 81 15.19 -7.79 2.16
CA LYS A 81 16.20 -6.72 2.28
C LYS A 81 15.59 -5.43 2.81
N ILE A 82 14.44 -5.01 2.28
CA ILE A 82 13.72 -3.82 2.75
C ILE A 82 13.32 -3.98 4.22
N LEU A 83 12.70 -5.08 4.59
CA LEU A 83 12.28 -5.34 5.98
C LEU A 83 13.47 -5.46 6.95
N ALA A 84 14.63 -5.93 6.48
CA ALA A 84 15.83 -6.05 7.31
C ALA A 84 16.41 -4.71 7.74
N THR A 85 16.10 -3.61 7.06
CA THR A 85 16.55 -2.27 7.42
C THR A 85 16.00 -1.79 8.77
N GLY A 86 14.91 -2.39 9.25
CA GLY A 86 14.24 -2.01 10.50
C GLY A 86 13.47 -0.69 10.42
N LYS A 87 13.36 -0.08 9.23
CA LYS A 87 12.70 1.22 9.03
C LYS A 87 11.19 1.10 8.73
N VAL A 88 10.69 -0.10 8.43
CA VAL A 88 9.27 -0.35 8.21
C VAL A 88 8.59 -0.45 9.57
N LYS A 89 7.69 0.50 9.87
CA LYS A 89 6.99 0.64 11.16
C LYS A 89 6.19 -0.61 11.51
N HIS A 90 5.35 -1.06 10.57
CA HIS A 90 4.48 -2.22 10.74
C HIS A 90 5.13 -3.54 10.26
N LYS A 91 6.47 -3.64 10.34
CA LYS A 91 7.23 -4.83 9.92
C LYS A 91 6.68 -6.14 10.52
N ASN A 92 6.32 -6.10 11.79
CA ASN A 92 5.87 -7.29 12.53
C ASN A 92 4.33 -7.41 12.60
N ASP A 93 3.59 -6.35 12.24
CA ASP A 93 2.13 -6.33 12.29
C ASP A 93 1.51 -6.86 11.00
N PHE A 94 2.11 -6.51 9.85
CA PHE A 94 1.58 -6.82 8.53
C PHE A 94 2.22 -8.08 7.94
N VAL A 95 1.49 -8.74 7.04
CA VAL A 95 1.94 -10.03 6.46
C VAL A 95 3.01 -9.87 5.39
N TRP A 96 3.13 -8.70 4.79
CA TRP A 96 4.06 -8.39 3.68
C TRP A 96 4.08 -9.48 2.61
N ARG A 97 2.88 -9.92 2.21
CA ARG A 97 2.68 -10.98 1.23
C ARG A 97 2.67 -10.41 -0.18
N ILE A 98 3.53 -10.93 -1.06
CA ILE A 98 3.60 -10.50 -2.45
C ILE A 98 2.94 -11.54 -3.35
N ARG A 99 2.19 -11.08 -4.34
CA ARG A 99 1.64 -11.86 -5.44
C ARG A 99 2.10 -11.30 -6.78
N ILE A 100 2.42 -12.18 -7.72
CA ILE A 100 2.78 -11.81 -9.08
C ILE A 100 1.54 -12.06 -9.95
N VAL A 101 1.03 -11.02 -10.57
CA VAL A 101 -0.11 -11.08 -11.50
C VAL A 101 0.45 -11.26 -12.92
N LYS A 102 0.07 -12.35 -13.60
CA LYS A 102 0.53 -12.64 -14.96
C LYS A 102 -0.28 -11.84 -15.98
N ASP A 103 0.11 -10.61 -16.16
CA ASP A 103 -0.41 -9.70 -17.18
C ASP A 103 0.75 -8.82 -17.66
N ASP A 104 1.20 -9.09 -18.87
CA ASP A 104 2.37 -8.44 -19.46
C ASP A 104 2.07 -7.05 -20.02
N GLU A 105 0.81 -6.74 -20.26
CA GLU A 105 0.36 -5.47 -20.84
C GLU A 105 0.11 -4.39 -19.77
N THR A 106 -0.22 -4.81 -18.55
CA THR A 106 -0.52 -3.90 -17.45
C THR A 106 0.75 -3.51 -16.70
N LEU A 107 1.13 -2.23 -16.82
CA LEU A 107 2.24 -1.64 -16.07
C LEU A 107 1.74 -1.14 -14.72
N ASN A 108 1.58 -2.03 -13.77
CA ASN A 108 1.06 -1.69 -12.45
C ASN A 108 1.67 -2.52 -11.32
N ALA A 109 1.64 -1.94 -10.13
CA ALA A 109 1.77 -2.59 -8.84
C ALA A 109 0.80 -1.89 -7.88
N PHE A 110 0.29 -2.60 -6.90
CA PHE A 110 -0.56 -1.99 -5.87
C PHE A 110 -0.47 -2.74 -4.55
N CYS A 111 -0.76 -2.04 -3.47
CA CYS A 111 -0.90 -2.66 -2.16
C CYS A 111 -2.33 -2.53 -1.62
N THR A 112 -2.70 -3.46 -0.73
CA THR A 112 -3.92 -3.40 0.05
C THR A 112 -3.59 -3.32 1.54
N PRO A 113 -4.54 -2.96 2.41
CA PRO A 113 -4.30 -2.91 3.84
C PRO A 113 -3.65 -4.19 4.38
N GLY A 114 -2.88 -4.10 5.46
CA GLY A 114 -2.24 -5.27 6.08
C GLY A 114 -1.03 -5.85 5.33
N GLY A 115 -0.52 -5.17 4.27
CA GLY A 115 0.73 -5.52 3.60
C GLY A 115 0.60 -6.60 2.53
N TYR A 116 -0.52 -6.68 1.83
CA TYR A 116 -0.68 -7.51 0.64
C TYR A 116 -0.30 -6.67 -0.59
N ILE A 117 0.68 -7.12 -1.37
CA ILE A 117 1.25 -6.41 -2.50
C ILE A 117 1.10 -7.25 -3.77
N TYR A 118 0.65 -6.63 -4.83
CA TYR A 118 0.46 -7.25 -6.14
C TYR A 118 1.37 -6.56 -7.15
N VAL A 119 2.18 -7.34 -7.86
CA VAL A 119 3.13 -6.83 -8.87
C VAL A 119 2.83 -7.52 -10.19
N TYR A 120 2.51 -6.74 -11.20
CA TYR A 120 2.20 -7.25 -12.54
C TYR A 120 3.48 -7.61 -13.31
N THR A 121 3.40 -8.65 -14.15
CA THR A 121 4.55 -9.00 -15.00
C THR A 121 4.89 -7.91 -16.02
N GLY A 122 3.91 -7.08 -16.40
CA GLY A 122 4.14 -5.92 -17.26
C GLY A 122 5.14 -4.94 -16.65
N ILE A 123 4.94 -4.51 -15.38
CA ILE A 123 5.89 -3.59 -14.73
C ILE A 123 7.25 -4.27 -14.52
N ILE A 124 7.29 -5.57 -14.17
CA ILE A 124 8.56 -6.32 -14.03
C ILE A 124 9.34 -6.28 -15.32
N LYS A 125 8.69 -6.49 -16.47
CA LYS A 125 9.34 -6.47 -17.79
C LYS A 125 9.75 -5.07 -18.24
N TYR A 126 8.99 -4.05 -17.83
CA TYR A 126 9.25 -2.67 -18.18
C TYR A 126 10.46 -2.08 -17.48
N LEU A 127 10.69 -2.40 -16.22
CA LEU A 127 11.80 -1.90 -15.43
C LEU A 127 13.15 -2.42 -15.97
N ASP A 128 14.20 -1.62 -15.80
CA ASP A 128 15.52 -1.93 -16.38
C ASP A 128 16.40 -2.76 -15.45
N ASN A 129 16.27 -2.59 -14.13
CA ASN A 129 17.12 -3.27 -13.15
C ASN A 129 16.40 -3.54 -11.82
N GLU A 130 17.03 -4.37 -10.96
CA GLU A 130 16.45 -4.76 -9.66
C GLU A 130 16.26 -3.59 -8.71
N ALA A 131 17.12 -2.56 -8.75
CA ALA A 131 16.97 -1.40 -7.89
C ALA A 131 15.70 -0.60 -8.20
N GLU A 132 15.29 -0.53 -9.47
CA GLU A 132 14.01 0.06 -9.86
C GLU A 132 12.83 -0.74 -9.30
N LEU A 133 12.86 -2.08 -9.42
CA LEU A 133 11.84 -2.93 -8.81
C LEU A 133 11.83 -2.79 -7.29
N ALA A 134 12.99 -2.74 -6.65
CA ALA A 134 13.08 -2.52 -5.21
C ALA A 134 12.50 -1.15 -4.81
N GLY A 135 12.70 -0.12 -5.64
CA GLY A 135 12.12 1.21 -5.47
C GLY A 135 10.59 1.20 -5.57
N VAL A 136 10.02 0.56 -6.59
CA VAL A 136 8.57 0.37 -6.74
C VAL A 136 8.01 -0.41 -5.54
N MET A 137 8.65 -1.50 -5.17
CA MET A 137 8.22 -2.29 -3.99
C MET A 137 8.31 -1.48 -2.70
N GLY A 138 9.36 -0.67 -2.53
CA GLY A 138 9.51 0.23 -1.39
C GLY A 138 8.39 1.27 -1.32
N HIS A 139 7.96 1.78 -2.47
CA HIS A 139 6.83 2.70 -2.59
C HIS A 139 5.50 2.02 -2.17
N GLU A 140 5.20 0.83 -2.69
CA GLU A 140 4.01 0.08 -2.31
C GLU A 140 4.01 -0.30 -0.82
N MET A 141 5.18 -0.72 -0.30
CA MET A 141 5.36 -0.96 1.13
C MET A 141 5.17 0.33 1.93
N GLY A 142 5.57 1.49 1.41
CA GLY A 142 5.34 2.80 2.00
C GLY A 142 3.85 3.13 2.12
N HIS A 143 3.07 2.90 1.06
CA HIS A 143 1.62 3.08 1.12
C HIS A 143 0.96 2.19 2.18
N ALA A 144 1.37 0.92 2.28
CA ALA A 144 0.83 0.00 3.28
C ALA A 144 1.25 0.39 4.69
N ASP A 145 2.53 0.71 4.91
CA ASP A 145 3.10 1.06 6.22
C ASP A 145 2.52 2.38 6.77
N LEU A 146 2.25 3.35 5.90
CA LEU A 146 1.57 4.61 6.23
C LEU A 146 0.04 4.49 6.23
N ARG A 147 -0.50 3.31 5.91
CA ARG A 147 -1.92 2.98 5.95
C ARG A 147 -2.76 3.89 5.03
N HIS A 148 -2.20 4.30 3.88
CA HIS A 148 -2.82 5.25 2.97
C HIS A 148 -4.17 4.78 2.44
N SER A 149 -4.32 3.47 2.17
CA SER A 149 -5.57 2.89 1.67
C SER A 149 -6.73 3.09 2.64
N THR A 150 -6.56 2.76 3.92
CA THR A 150 -7.62 2.91 4.94
C THR A 150 -7.84 4.36 5.33
N ARG A 151 -6.80 5.20 5.32
CA ARG A 151 -6.94 6.67 5.49
C ARG A 151 -7.78 7.27 4.36
N GLN A 152 -7.52 6.86 3.11
CA GLN A 152 -8.28 7.34 1.95
C GLN A 152 -9.72 6.80 1.97
N MET A 153 -9.92 5.53 2.31
CA MET A 153 -11.26 4.95 2.47
C MET A 153 -12.08 5.63 3.54
N THR A 154 -11.45 6.01 4.67
CA THR A 154 -12.10 6.81 5.73
C THR A 154 -12.67 8.12 5.19
N LYS A 155 -12.01 8.73 4.20
CA LYS A 155 -12.49 9.96 3.55
C LYS A 155 -13.61 9.73 2.54
N ILE A 156 -13.57 8.60 1.82
CA ILE A 156 -14.47 8.30 0.69
C ILE A 156 -15.77 7.65 1.17
N TYR A 157 -15.67 6.69 2.09
CA TYR A 157 -16.79 5.87 2.51
C TYR A 157 -17.41 6.37 3.81
N GLY A 158 -18.73 6.32 3.89
CA GLY A 158 -19.45 6.50 5.15
C GLY A 158 -19.15 5.34 6.12
N ILE A 159 -19.26 5.62 7.40
CA ILE A 159 -19.02 4.65 8.50
C ILE A 159 -19.76 3.32 8.27
N GLN A 160 -20.98 3.35 7.74
CA GLN A 160 -21.80 2.15 7.57
C GLN A 160 -21.19 1.11 6.63
N ILE A 161 -20.61 1.52 5.50
CA ILE A 161 -19.95 0.59 4.56
C ILE A 161 -18.71 -0.03 5.21
N LEU A 162 -17.95 0.75 5.94
CA LEU A 162 -16.76 0.29 6.63
C LEU A 162 -17.11 -0.70 7.75
N VAL A 163 -18.19 -0.44 8.49
CA VAL A 163 -18.70 -1.36 9.54
C VAL A 163 -19.21 -2.65 8.90
N ASN A 164 -19.97 -2.60 7.82
CA ASN A 164 -20.47 -3.79 7.13
C ASN A 164 -19.32 -4.68 6.63
N ALA A 165 -18.28 -4.09 6.05
CA ALA A 165 -17.10 -4.83 5.62
C ALA A 165 -16.36 -5.45 6.82
N ALA A 166 -16.19 -4.71 7.90
CA ALA A 166 -15.57 -5.23 9.14
C ALA A 166 -16.38 -6.40 9.76
N LEU A 167 -17.69 -6.44 9.52
CA LEU A 167 -18.58 -7.54 9.93
C LEU A 167 -18.62 -8.70 8.93
N GLY A 168 -17.86 -8.61 7.82
CA GLY A 168 -17.76 -9.68 6.82
C GLY A 168 -18.86 -9.69 5.75
N ASP A 169 -19.56 -8.57 5.55
CA ASP A 169 -20.51 -8.43 4.44
C ASP A 169 -19.79 -8.52 3.10
N SER A 170 -20.06 -9.59 2.35
CA SER A 170 -19.38 -9.87 1.07
C SER A 170 -19.65 -8.81 0.00
N SER A 171 -20.82 -8.17 0.00
CA SER A 171 -21.13 -7.07 -0.93
C SER A 171 -20.31 -5.83 -0.59
N ALA A 172 -20.18 -5.48 0.68
CA ALA A 172 -19.33 -4.38 1.13
C ALA A 172 -17.85 -4.67 0.85
N ILE A 173 -17.39 -5.90 1.08
CA ILE A 173 -16.01 -6.33 0.76
C ILE A 173 -15.75 -6.21 -0.74
N GLY A 174 -16.65 -6.68 -1.60
CA GLY A 174 -16.52 -6.57 -3.05
C GLY A 174 -16.42 -5.12 -3.54
N GLN A 175 -17.27 -4.22 -3.02
CA GLN A 175 -17.22 -2.79 -3.33
C GLN A 175 -15.89 -2.17 -2.89
N ILE A 176 -15.43 -2.49 -1.68
CA ILE A 176 -14.17 -2.00 -1.14
C ILE A 176 -13.01 -2.52 -1.97
N THR A 177 -12.99 -3.80 -2.34
CA THR A 177 -11.94 -4.40 -3.17
C THR A 177 -11.81 -3.70 -4.51
N THR A 178 -12.91 -3.52 -5.23
CA THR A 178 -12.92 -2.80 -6.51
C THR A 178 -12.39 -1.37 -6.36
N SER A 179 -12.78 -0.71 -5.27
CA SER A 179 -12.31 0.66 -5.00
C SER A 179 -10.85 0.73 -4.61
N LEU A 180 -10.32 -0.27 -3.90
CA LEU A 180 -8.91 -0.30 -3.51
C LEU A 180 -7.98 -0.50 -4.71
N ILE A 181 -8.38 -1.34 -5.67
CA ILE A 181 -7.59 -1.61 -6.86
C ILE A 181 -7.51 -0.38 -7.77
N GLY A 182 -8.60 0.37 -7.90
CA GLY A 182 -8.64 1.65 -8.63
C GLY A 182 -8.40 2.88 -7.76
N LEU A 183 -7.88 2.72 -6.53
CA LEU A 183 -7.75 3.81 -5.59
C LEU A 183 -6.70 4.81 -6.05
N LYS A 184 -7.15 6.02 -6.32
CA LYS A 184 -6.27 7.13 -6.63
C LYS A 184 -5.82 7.81 -5.34
N PHE A 185 -4.54 7.74 -5.07
CA PHE A 185 -3.95 8.42 -3.94
C PHE A 185 -3.84 9.94 -4.16
N SER A 186 -3.73 10.70 -3.07
CA SER A 186 -3.42 12.12 -3.18
C SER A 186 -1.93 12.31 -3.49
N ARG A 187 -1.56 13.45 -4.07
CA ARG A 187 -0.14 13.79 -4.30
C ARG A 187 0.69 13.82 -3.02
N GLU A 188 0.06 14.11 -1.89
CA GLU A 188 0.68 14.06 -0.56
C GLU A 188 1.01 12.61 -0.18
N HIS A 189 0.04 11.69 -0.30
CA HIS A 189 0.28 10.27 -0.07
C HIS A 189 1.38 9.70 -0.97
N GLU A 190 1.42 10.14 -2.25
CA GLU A 190 2.47 9.74 -3.18
C GLU A 190 3.84 10.24 -2.71
N THR A 191 3.93 11.51 -2.30
CA THR A 191 5.17 12.09 -1.77
C THR A 191 5.65 11.37 -0.51
N GLU A 192 4.73 11.03 0.40
CA GLU A 192 5.02 10.26 1.60
C GLU A 192 5.52 8.85 1.26
N ALA A 193 4.88 8.15 0.32
CA ALA A 193 5.30 6.81 -0.12
C ALA A 193 6.66 6.83 -0.84
N ASP A 194 6.89 7.84 -1.70
CA ASP A 194 8.19 8.06 -2.34
C ASP A 194 9.30 8.28 -1.32
N ARG A 195 9.06 9.13 -0.32
CA ARG A 195 10.02 9.35 0.77
C ARG A 195 10.30 8.08 1.55
N LYS A 196 9.28 7.28 1.85
CA LYS A 196 9.45 5.97 2.51
C LYS A 196 10.26 5.00 1.66
N SER A 197 10.04 4.98 0.34
CA SER A 197 10.86 4.17 -0.57
C SER A 197 12.35 4.51 -0.42
N VAL A 198 12.69 5.81 -0.46
CA VAL A 198 14.09 6.26 -0.24
C VAL A 198 14.59 5.84 1.14
N ASP A 199 13.81 6.08 2.19
CA ASP A 199 14.17 5.74 3.57
C ASP A 199 14.46 4.24 3.71
N TYR A 200 13.63 3.39 3.11
CA TYR A 200 13.77 1.93 3.19
C TYR A 200 15.00 1.44 2.41
N LEU A 201 15.21 1.94 1.18
CA LEU A 201 16.33 1.53 0.37
C LEU A 201 17.67 2.07 0.91
N CYS A 202 17.68 3.19 1.61
CA CYS A 202 18.89 3.79 2.18
C CYS A 202 19.65 2.85 3.13
N GLY A 203 18.98 1.90 3.75
CA GLY A 203 19.57 0.88 4.60
C GLY A 203 20.00 -0.39 3.88
N THR A 204 19.91 -0.42 2.53
CA THR A 204 20.23 -1.58 1.70
C THR A 204 21.47 -1.32 0.84
N ASP A 205 21.85 -2.31 0.02
CA ASP A 205 22.86 -2.18 -1.02
C ASP A 205 22.35 -1.51 -2.30
N TYR A 206 21.03 -1.31 -2.45
CA TYR A 206 20.43 -0.59 -3.59
C TYR A 206 20.68 0.92 -3.52
N PRO A 207 20.74 1.64 -4.67
CA PRO A 207 20.54 3.06 -4.71
C PRO A 207 19.22 3.44 -4.03
N ALA A 208 19.25 4.38 -3.11
CA ALA A 208 18.04 4.77 -2.38
C ALA A 208 17.00 5.47 -3.28
N ASP A 209 17.47 6.09 -4.35
CA ASP A 209 16.67 6.71 -5.42
C ASP A 209 16.31 5.72 -6.54
N GLY A 210 16.38 4.42 -6.29
CA GLY A 210 16.16 3.39 -7.33
C GLY A 210 14.87 3.54 -8.13
N ALA A 211 13.79 4.01 -7.49
CA ALA A 211 12.52 4.27 -8.17
C ALA A 211 12.60 5.43 -9.19
N ALA A 212 13.57 6.35 -9.08
CA ALA A 212 13.70 7.49 -10.00
C ALA A 212 13.84 7.01 -11.45
N GLY A 213 14.62 5.95 -11.69
CA GLY A 213 14.82 5.39 -13.03
C GLY A 213 13.52 4.99 -13.75
N PHE A 214 12.56 4.45 -13.02
CA PHE A 214 11.22 4.17 -13.57
C PHE A 214 10.52 5.43 -14.07
N PHE A 215 10.53 6.51 -13.28
CA PHE A 215 9.89 7.78 -13.65
C PHE A 215 10.66 8.52 -14.74
N GLU A 216 11.99 8.47 -14.75
CA GLU A 216 12.83 9.00 -15.83
C GLU A 216 12.49 8.33 -17.16
N LYS A 217 12.31 7.02 -17.19
CA LYS A 217 11.90 6.26 -18.35
C LYS A 217 10.51 6.65 -18.85
N ILE A 218 9.56 6.86 -17.94
CA ILE A 218 8.22 7.36 -18.27
C ILE A 218 8.30 8.75 -18.92
N GLU A 219 9.06 9.69 -18.34
CA GLU A 219 9.22 11.03 -18.90
C GLU A 219 9.88 10.99 -20.27
N ALA A 220 10.93 10.20 -20.44
CA ALA A 220 11.64 10.04 -21.71
C ALA A 220 10.74 9.47 -22.82
N SER A 221 9.74 8.64 -22.47
CA SER A 221 8.75 8.10 -23.42
C SER A 221 7.57 9.04 -23.69
N GLY A 222 7.58 10.26 -23.13
CA GLY A 222 6.46 11.20 -23.22
C GLY A 222 5.20 10.72 -22.50
N GLY A 223 5.34 9.82 -21.52
CA GLY A 223 4.21 9.20 -20.79
C GLY A 223 3.51 8.09 -21.57
N ALA A 224 4.03 7.69 -22.71
CA ALA A 224 3.46 6.60 -23.51
C ALA A 224 3.64 5.25 -22.78
N GLY A 225 2.58 4.46 -22.70
CA GLY A 225 2.64 3.07 -22.23
C GLY A 225 2.47 2.88 -20.70
N VAL A 226 2.21 3.93 -19.91
CA VAL A 226 2.07 3.80 -18.44
C VAL A 226 0.77 4.44 -17.88
N PRO A 227 -0.38 4.36 -18.60
CA PRO A 227 -1.59 5.02 -18.12
C PRO A 227 -2.11 4.44 -16.82
N GLU A 228 -1.98 3.13 -16.62
CA GLU A 228 -2.57 2.42 -15.47
C GLU A 228 -1.86 2.83 -14.16
N PHE A 229 -0.53 2.73 -14.09
CA PHE A 229 0.22 3.14 -12.90
C PHE A 229 -0.02 4.61 -12.54
N LEU A 230 0.04 5.52 -13.51
CA LEU A 230 -0.17 6.95 -13.28
C LEU A 230 -1.63 7.31 -12.94
N SER A 231 -2.60 6.43 -13.26
CA SER A 231 -4.00 6.63 -12.91
C SER A 231 -4.26 6.46 -11.42
N THR A 232 -3.57 5.51 -10.78
CA THR A 232 -3.63 5.22 -9.35
C THR A 232 -2.59 6.00 -8.54
N HIS A 233 -1.41 6.23 -9.15
CA HIS A 233 -0.25 6.92 -8.55
C HIS A 233 0.09 8.23 -9.27
N PRO A 234 -0.74 9.30 -9.10
CA PRO A 234 -0.52 10.56 -9.77
C PRO A 234 0.82 11.18 -9.37
N SER A 235 1.64 11.52 -10.38
CA SER A 235 2.98 12.06 -10.13
C SER A 235 2.93 13.37 -9.33
N PRO A 236 3.61 13.46 -8.18
CA PRO A 236 3.88 14.73 -7.52
C PRO A 236 4.79 15.60 -8.39
N ASN A 237 4.74 16.91 -8.15
CA ASN A 237 5.68 17.81 -8.82
C ASN A 237 7.12 17.48 -8.40
N ASN A 238 8.04 17.51 -9.36
CA ASN A 238 9.46 17.26 -9.14
C ASN A 238 9.78 15.87 -8.55
N ARG A 239 8.96 14.85 -8.83
CA ARG A 239 9.11 13.50 -8.26
C ARG A 239 10.53 12.94 -8.38
N ILE A 240 11.10 12.96 -9.59
CA ILE A 240 12.46 12.47 -9.87
C ILE A 240 13.50 13.26 -9.07
N GLN A 241 13.42 14.59 -9.13
CA GLN A 241 14.34 15.45 -8.38
C GLN A 241 14.27 15.21 -6.87
N ASN A 242 13.07 14.96 -6.35
CA ASN A 242 12.87 14.66 -4.94
C ASN A 242 13.57 13.36 -4.53
N TYR A 243 13.46 12.29 -5.33
CA TYR A 243 14.17 11.03 -5.08
C TYR A 243 15.67 11.25 -4.94
N HIS A 244 16.30 11.93 -5.91
CA HIS A 244 17.74 12.23 -5.89
C HIS A 244 18.15 13.10 -4.70
N THR A 245 17.35 14.14 -4.42
CA THR A 245 17.61 15.04 -3.30
C THR A 245 17.57 14.30 -1.97
N TRP A 246 16.52 13.54 -1.71
CA TRP A 246 16.39 12.80 -0.46
C TRP A 246 17.44 11.72 -0.26
N ALA A 247 17.81 10.99 -1.33
CA ALA A 247 18.88 10.00 -1.26
C ALA A 247 20.23 10.65 -0.94
N THR A 248 20.49 11.84 -1.50
CA THR A 248 21.71 12.61 -1.25
C THR A 248 21.74 13.16 0.17
N GLU A 249 20.66 13.81 0.62
CA GLU A 249 20.53 14.38 1.96
C GLU A 249 20.65 13.31 3.06
N ALA A 250 20.11 12.11 2.82
CA ALA A 250 20.20 11.00 3.76
C ALA A 250 21.58 10.32 3.76
N GLY A 251 22.47 10.68 2.83
CA GLY A 251 23.82 10.11 2.75
C GLY A 251 23.84 8.61 2.43
N CYS A 252 22.89 8.15 1.62
CA CYS A 252 22.74 6.73 1.30
C CYS A 252 23.88 6.20 0.45
N LEU A 253 24.42 5.02 0.79
CA LEU A 253 25.65 4.47 0.20
C LEU A 253 25.44 3.34 -0.81
N GLY A 254 24.24 2.75 -0.87
CA GLY A 254 23.92 1.67 -1.80
C GLY A 254 24.09 2.08 -3.27
N ARG A 255 24.59 1.19 -4.10
CA ARG A 255 24.86 1.46 -5.54
C ARG A 255 24.53 0.26 -6.45
N GLU A 256 24.14 -0.87 -5.86
CA GLU A 256 23.95 -2.12 -6.59
C GLU A 256 22.62 -2.13 -7.35
N LYS A 257 22.68 -2.15 -8.67
CA LYS A 257 21.51 -2.23 -9.55
C LYS A 257 21.13 -3.67 -9.92
N TYR A 258 22.06 -4.61 -9.79
CA TYR A 258 21.88 -6.05 -10.07
C TYR A 258 21.26 -6.34 -11.44
N GLN A 259 21.73 -5.64 -12.50
CA GLN A 259 21.20 -5.73 -13.86
C GLN A 259 21.09 -7.17 -14.37
N GLN A 260 22.20 -7.93 -14.37
CA GLN A 260 22.22 -9.28 -14.93
C GLN A 260 21.24 -10.22 -14.17
N ARG A 261 21.19 -10.11 -12.85
CA ARG A 261 20.29 -10.91 -12.03
C ARG A 261 18.81 -10.56 -12.31
N TYR A 262 18.54 -9.29 -12.61
CA TYR A 262 17.23 -8.82 -13.00
C TYR A 262 16.82 -9.31 -14.39
N ASP A 263 17.74 -9.30 -15.36
CA ASP A 263 17.50 -9.85 -16.69
C ASP A 263 17.21 -11.36 -16.65
N ASP A 264 17.89 -12.10 -15.77
CA ASP A 264 17.58 -13.52 -15.52
C ASP A 264 16.20 -13.71 -14.89
N PHE A 265 15.80 -12.82 -14.00
CA PHE A 265 14.47 -12.84 -13.40
C PHE A 265 13.36 -12.56 -14.41
N LYS A 266 13.53 -11.54 -15.27
CA LYS A 266 12.56 -11.23 -16.35
C LYS A 266 12.31 -12.40 -17.28
N ARG A 267 13.31 -13.24 -17.54
CA ARG A 267 13.18 -14.44 -18.39
C ARG A 267 12.32 -15.57 -17.80
N LEU A 268 11.89 -15.45 -16.55
CA LEU A 268 10.99 -16.42 -15.93
C LEU A 268 9.53 -16.24 -16.37
N PHE A 269 9.20 -15.15 -17.01
CA PHE A 269 7.85 -14.76 -17.44
C PHE A 269 7.74 -14.68 -18.98
#